data_83961b3ae04176db8312db65d827365a
#
_entry.id   83961b3ae04176db8312db65d827365a
#
_cell.length_a   1.000
_cell.length_b   1.000
_cell.length_c   1.000
_cell.angle_alpha   90.00
_cell.angle_beta   90.00
_cell.angle_gamma   90.00
#
_symmetry.space_group_name_H-M   'P 1'
#
loop_
_entity.id
_entity.type
_entity.pdbx_description
1 polymer ?
#
loop_
_entity_poly.entity_id
_entity_poly.type
_entity_poly.pdbx_seq_one_letter_code
_entity_poly.pdbx_strand_id
1 'polypeptide(L)'
;MKLIKNTKKPTFFYLLDGVISTGAISGWPKNSIDGTTHLTYTFPNYSERSENIRNKHPITESQKKEALKELAEYYKLDYEIEKMKKELKAIEDKDSEGFQKRIEEINQDIKSKSERSGQIIKNIPLYFLATPMTIFPHQQEVITEILQLASDFADLTFTRVPIQKNANLKFGYFNHFYKDSTTFFMTRGNGGFAQYPNYNGTPIKEIGPNEDYDIPGTIFINLATHEFYKWENGDNIDKYIENEANPGDLYNYHDNNQVAIIKSTDVLLNETMKSKHKLGSYEYLCFIHELGHALGLMHINVYLKNIKNDAILTYKYSVMAYQFADIKDADFAGLYPMTFMLVDILLLQYLYGPNMTTRLENNTYGFNSNTGRAAYSLNSIEDKLVSCIWDAGGIDTLDFSLYTVNQVINLNEGCFSDIGGLRSNISIAYNTIIENAIGGKGDDTLIGNPFDNNLIGGDGNDLFYGGDGNDLFYGGSGNDVIYGEMGNDVLYGDDGDDMLIDYYGANMLNGGKGNDRICVASMDRGLPGRNIILGGEGDDEIYLGTGTHRITGGQGNDTFNFFCYEGVESNSSIWDFEKNKDKITLIT
;
A
#
# COMPACT_ATOMS: atom_id res chain seq x y z
N MET A 1 -7.47 -15.79 19.01
CA MET A 1 -8.32 -16.60 18.11
C MET A 1 -9.69 -16.99 18.70
N LYS A 2 -10.23 -16.25 19.65
CA LYS A 2 -11.53 -16.54 20.29
C LYS A 2 -12.56 -15.41 20.24
N LEU A 3 -12.28 -14.29 19.60
CA LEU A 3 -13.14 -13.08 19.61
C LEU A 3 -13.94 -12.80 18.34
N ILE A 4 -13.81 -13.61 17.28
CA ILE A 4 -14.60 -13.41 16.05
C ILE A 4 -15.76 -14.41 16.03
N LYS A 5 -16.75 -14.23 16.89
CA LYS A 5 -17.92 -15.12 16.87
C LYS A 5 -19.21 -14.53 16.31
N ASN A 6 -19.32 -13.26 15.99
CA ASN A 6 -20.60 -12.67 15.58
C ASN A 6 -20.62 -11.64 14.44
N THR A 7 -19.55 -11.41 13.73
CA THR A 7 -19.60 -10.65 12.48
C THR A 7 -19.65 -11.62 11.29
N LYS A 8 -20.47 -11.37 10.28
CA LYS A 8 -20.38 -12.07 9.00
C LYS A 8 -18.93 -11.96 8.55
N LYS A 9 -18.19 -13.08 8.60
CA LYS A 9 -16.79 -13.12 8.12
C LYS A 9 -16.77 -12.42 6.76
N PRO A 10 -15.95 -11.39 6.55
CA PRO A 10 -15.82 -10.78 5.24
C PRO A 10 -15.58 -11.88 4.21
N THR A 11 -16.08 -11.73 3.01
CA THR A 11 -15.93 -12.69 1.89
C THR A 11 -14.50 -13.17 1.73
N PHE A 12 -13.57 -12.35 2.16
CA PHE A 12 -12.14 -12.57 2.17
C PHE A 12 -11.66 -13.70 3.12
N PHE A 13 -12.27 -13.91 4.29
CA PHE A 13 -11.92 -15.05 5.17
C PHE A 13 -12.30 -16.40 4.56
N TYR A 14 -13.36 -16.46 3.75
CA TYR A 14 -13.69 -17.68 3.00
C TYR A 14 -12.66 -17.97 1.89
N LEU A 15 -12.03 -16.93 1.35
CA LEU A 15 -10.95 -17.04 0.39
C LEU A 15 -9.68 -17.63 1.02
N LEU A 16 -9.32 -17.17 2.20
CA LEU A 16 -8.22 -17.70 2.99
C LEU A 16 -8.42 -19.16 3.37
N ASP A 17 -9.62 -19.55 3.80
CA ASP A 17 -9.93 -20.95 4.08
C ASP A 17 -9.68 -21.85 2.84
N GLY A 18 -9.94 -21.34 1.63
CA GLY A 18 -9.64 -22.01 0.36
C GLY A 18 -8.14 -22.09 0.07
N VAL A 19 -7.38 -21.00 0.31
CA VAL A 19 -5.92 -20.94 0.12
C VAL A 19 -5.21 -21.85 1.12
N ILE A 20 -5.62 -21.81 2.38
CA ILE A 20 -5.05 -22.60 3.48
C ILE A 20 -5.34 -24.09 3.29
N SER A 21 -6.55 -24.46 2.87
CA SER A 21 -6.95 -25.85 2.66
C SER A 21 -6.24 -26.56 1.52
N THR A 22 -5.69 -25.81 0.56
CA THR A 22 -4.94 -26.39 -0.58
C THR A 22 -3.50 -26.77 -0.24
N GLY A 23 -2.96 -26.38 0.93
CA GLY A 23 -1.56 -26.60 1.30
C GLY A 23 -0.55 -25.89 0.39
N ALA A 24 -1.02 -24.88 -0.37
CA ALA A 24 -0.22 -24.20 -1.39
C ALA A 24 0.81 -23.21 -0.82
N ILE A 25 0.78 -22.95 0.49
CA ILE A 25 1.69 -22.02 1.15
C ILE A 25 2.61 -22.76 2.09
N SER A 26 3.92 -22.56 1.94
CA SER A 26 4.92 -23.06 2.86
C SER A 26 5.88 -21.95 3.29
N GLY A 27 6.05 -21.78 4.60
CA GLY A 27 7.00 -20.83 5.17
C GLY A 27 8.32 -21.51 5.59
N TRP A 28 9.26 -20.72 6.02
CA TRP A 28 10.47 -21.18 6.69
C TRP A 28 10.13 -21.82 8.03
N PRO A 29 10.91 -22.83 8.48
CA PRO A 29 10.63 -23.51 9.75
C PRO A 29 10.82 -22.57 10.94
N LYS A 30 9.93 -22.67 11.91
CA LYS A 30 10.05 -21.98 13.20
C LYS A 30 11.16 -22.59 14.06
N ASN A 31 11.81 -21.75 14.85
CA ASN A 31 12.75 -22.20 15.87
C ASN A 31 11.96 -22.99 16.95
N SER A 32 12.47 -24.16 17.31
CA SER A 32 11.84 -25.03 18.32
C SER A 32 11.96 -24.49 19.75
N ILE A 33 12.80 -23.49 20.01
CA ILE A 33 13.06 -22.94 21.33
C ILE A 33 12.10 -21.79 21.66
N ASP A 34 11.98 -20.81 20.77
CA ASP A 34 11.20 -19.58 21.00
C ASP A 34 9.97 -19.42 20.08
N GLY A 35 9.83 -20.30 19.09
CA GLY A 35 8.73 -20.29 18.13
C GLY A 35 8.89 -19.26 17.01
N THR A 36 9.88 -18.37 17.09
CA THR A 36 10.16 -17.32 16.09
C THR A 36 10.91 -17.91 14.90
N THR A 37 10.68 -17.38 13.71
CA THR A 37 11.45 -17.74 12.52
C THR A 37 12.64 -16.81 12.35
N HIS A 38 13.85 -17.35 12.56
CA HIS A 38 15.10 -16.61 12.41
C HIS A 38 15.71 -16.85 11.04
N LEU A 39 15.81 -15.79 10.24
CA LEU A 39 16.41 -15.82 8.91
C LEU A 39 17.73 -15.06 8.89
N THR A 40 18.69 -15.56 8.15
CA THR A 40 19.92 -14.86 7.86
C THR A 40 19.90 -14.33 6.42
N TYR A 41 20.51 -13.18 6.17
CA TYR A 41 20.61 -12.63 4.83
C TYR A 41 22.01 -12.12 4.50
N THR A 42 22.32 -12.02 3.22
CA THR A 42 23.61 -11.51 2.73
C THR A 42 23.44 -10.85 1.36
N PHE A 43 24.40 -9.99 1.02
CA PHE A 43 24.56 -9.40 -0.31
C PHE A 43 25.85 -9.96 -0.93
N PRO A 44 25.75 -11.06 -1.71
CA PRO A 44 26.92 -11.67 -2.31
C PRO A 44 27.66 -10.72 -3.25
N ASN A 45 28.99 -10.82 -3.27
CA ASN A 45 29.80 -10.17 -4.30
C ASN A 45 29.87 -11.07 -5.54
N TYR A 46 29.06 -10.77 -6.54
CA TYR A 46 29.00 -11.55 -7.77
C TYR A 46 30.08 -11.18 -8.80
N SER A 47 30.90 -10.15 -8.57
CA SER A 47 31.95 -9.73 -9.52
C SER A 47 33.00 -10.84 -9.75
N GLU A 48 33.52 -11.45 -8.71
CA GLU A 48 34.48 -12.57 -8.81
C GLU A 48 33.87 -13.79 -9.53
N ARG A 49 32.58 -14.05 -9.30
CA ARG A 49 31.88 -15.16 -9.93
C ARG A 49 31.65 -14.93 -11.42
N SER A 50 31.27 -13.71 -11.79
CA SER A 50 31.14 -13.28 -13.18
C SER A 50 32.46 -13.41 -13.92
N GLU A 51 33.57 -13.08 -13.25
CA GLU A 51 34.92 -13.28 -13.78
C GLU A 51 35.27 -14.76 -13.96
N ASN A 52 34.93 -15.62 -13.02
CA ASN A 52 35.12 -17.06 -13.13
C ASN A 52 34.31 -17.70 -14.27
N ILE A 53 33.08 -17.25 -14.49
CA ILE A 53 32.25 -17.69 -15.63
C ILE A 53 32.88 -17.23 -16.94
N ARG A 54 33.34 -15.98 -17.03
CA ARG A 54 34.06 -15.43 -18.20
C ARG A 54 35.34 -16.22 -18.51
N ASN A 55 36.09 -16.58 -17.49
CA ASN A 55 37.33 -17.36 -17.63
C ASN A 55 37.08 -18.80 -18.08
N LYS A 56 35.95 -19.41 -17.73
CA LYS A 56 35.56 -20.76 -18.19
C LYS A 56 35.08 -20.79 -19.65
N HIS A 57 34.60 -19.65 -20.15
CA HIS A 57 34.06 -19.51 -21.50
C HIS A 57 34.70 -18.30 -22.23
N PRO A 58 36.02 -18.35 -22.51
CA PRO A 58 36.69 -17.22 -23.14
C PRO A 58 36.13 -16.97 -24.52
N ILE A 59 35.86 -15.71 -24.82
CA ILE A 59 35.51 -15.22 -26.15
C ILE A 59 36.54 -14.25 -26.64
N THR A 60 36.67 -14.19 -27.94
CA THR A 60 37.49 -13.18 -28.59
C THR A 60 36.85 -11.79 -28.50
N GLU A 61 37.67 -10.73 -28.55
CA GLU A 61 37.17 -9.35 -28.59
C GLU A 61 36.23 -9.11 -29.79
N SER A 62 36.45 -9.78 -30.90
CA SER A 62 35.54 -9.75 -32.05
C SER A 62 34.17 -10.32 -31.74
N GLN A 63 34.10 -11.47 -31.06
CA GLN A 63 32.85 -12.08 -30.62
C GLN A 63 32.12 -11.24 -29.58
N LYS A 64 32.86 -10.59 -28.69
CA LYS A 64 32.33 -9.64 -27.71
C LYS A 64 31.69 -8.44 -28.39
N LYS A 65 32.40 -7.82 -29.35
CA LYS A 65 31.85 -6.69 -30.13
C LYS A 65 30.58 -7.08 -30.90
N GLU A 66 30.58 -8.23 -31.52
CA GLU A 66 29.42 -8.72 -32.26
C GLU A 66 28.21 -8.96 -31.32
N ALA A 67 28.44 -9.63 -30.20
CA ALA A 67 27.38 -9.86 -29.22
C ALA A 67 26.82 -8.56 -28.61
N LEU A 68 27.67 -7.54 -28.41
CA LEU A 68 27.23 -6.22 -27.96
C LEU A 68 26.39 -5.51 -29.03
N LYS A 69 26.73 -5.64 -30.32
CA LYS A 69 25.93 -5.09 -31.42
C LYS A 69 24.58 -5.77 -31.53
N GLU A 70 24.55 -7.10 -31.46
CA GLU A 70 23.30 -7.86 -31.44
C GLU A 70 22.43 -7.49 -30.25
N LEU A 71 22.99 -7.33 -29.05
CA LEU A 71 22.28 -6.91 -27.87
C LEU A 71 21.69 -5.50 -28.03
N ALA A 72 22.45 -4.59 -28.63
CA ALA A 72 21.98 -3.25 -28.94
C ALA A 72 20.81 -3.24 -29.94
N GLU A 73 20.92 -4.06 -31.01
CA GLU A 73 19.82 -4.26 -31.97
C GLU A 73 18.57 -4.84 -31.29
N TYR A 74 18.74 -5.81 -30.40
CA TYR A 74 17.66 -6.37 -29.60
C TYR A 74 16.92 -5.29 -28.81
N TYR A 75 17.63 -4.48 -28.06
CA TYR A 75 17.03 -3.40 -27.27
C TYR A 75 16.28 -2.39 -28.12
N LYS A 76 16.85 -2.05 -29.29
CA LYS A 76 16.19 -1.14 -30.23
C LYS A 76 14.86 -1.72 -30.73
N LEU A 77 14.86 -2.98 -31.16
CA LEU A 77 13.66 -3.66 -31.64
C LEU A 77 12.60 -3.72 -30.54
N ASP A 78 12.99 -4.04 -29.34
CA ASP A 78 12.11 -4.16 -28.21
C ASP A 78 11.45 -2.80 -27.86
N TYR A 79 12.21 -1.70 -27.88
CA TYR A 79 11.66 -0.36 -27.74
C TYR A 79 10.64 0.00 -28.83
N GLU A 80 10.98 -0.31 -30.09
CA GLU A 80 10.07 -0.05 -31.21
C GLU A 80 8.77 -0.85 -31.08
N ILE A 81 8.84 -2.11 -30.63
CA ILE A 81 7.68 -2.95 -30.35
C ILE A 81 6.78 -2.31 -29.29
N GLU A 82 7.34 -1.84 -28.18
CA GLU A 82 6.56 -1.23 -27.11
C GLU A 82 5.92 0.10 -27.53
N LYS A 83 6.63 0.89 -28.34
CA LYS A 83 6.06 2.11 -28.92
C LYS A 83 4.84 1.79 -29.79
N MET A 84 4.95 0.74 -30.62
CA MET A 84 3.85 0.29 -31.48
C MET A 84 2.68 -0.29 -30.68
N LYS A 85 2.94 -1.03 -29.59
CA LYS A 85 1.87 -1.50 -28.69
C LYS A 85 1.11 -0.34 -28.04
N LYS A 86 1.81 0.73 -27.65
CA LYS A 86 1.16 1.96 -27.12
C LYS A 86 0.33 2.65 -28.20
N GLU A 87 0.84 2.74 -29.44
CA GLU A 87 0.09 3.28 -30.57
C GLU A 87 -1.16 2.43 -30.84
N LEU A 88 -1.03 1.10 -30.85
CA LEU A 88 -2.12 0.15 -31.04
C LEU A 88 -3.23 0.38 -30.02
N LYS A 89 -2.88 0.41 -28.74
CA LYS A 89 -3.84 0.67 -27.65
C LYS A 89 -4.56 2.01 -27.80
N ALA A 90 -3.89 3.05 -28.31
CA ALA A 90 -4.49 4.37 -28.50
C ALA A 90 -5.50 4.44 -29.66
N ILE A 91 -5.48 3.46 -30.58
CA ILE A 91 -6.35 3.43 -31.76
C ILE A 91 -7.41 2.31 -31.72
N GLU A 92 -7.26 1.29 -30.85
CA GLU A 92 -8.21 0.18 -30.72
C GLU A 92 -9.62 0.63 -30.32
N ASP A 93 -9.72 1.71 -29.56
CA ASP A 93 -11.02 2.29 -29.14
C ASP A 93 -11.71 3.13 -30.22
N LYS A 94 -11.15 3.23 -31.45
CA LYS A 94 -11.67 4.07 -32.53
C LYS A 94 -12.27 3.23 -33.66
N ASP A 95 -13.59 3.25 -33.75
CA ASP A 95 -14.36 2.44 -34.67
C ASP A 95 -14.47 3.10 -36.06
N SER A 96 -13.45 2.94 -36.91
CA SER A 96 -13.51 3.32 -38.31
C SER A 96 -12.66 2.39 -39.19
N GLU A 97 -13.10 2.17 -40.44
CA GLU A 97 -12.46 1.28 -41.42
C GLU A 97 -10.98 1.64 -41.69
N GLY A 98 -10.63 2.93 -41.58
CA GLY A 98 -9.25 3.39 -41.72
C GLY A 98 -8.32 2.97 -40.56
N PHE A 99 -8.86 2.81 -39.36
CA PHE A 99 -8.09 2.35 -38.20
C PHE A 99 -7.86 0.84 -38.23
N GLN A 100 -8.78 0.04 -38.75
CA GLN A 100 -8.60 -1.41 -38.86
C GLN A 100 -7.38 -1.77 -39.73
N LYS A 101 -7.21 -1.10 -40.87
CA LYS A 101 -6.03 -1.31 -41.71
C LYS A 101 -4.73 -0.92 -40.97
N ARG A 102 -4.75 0.18 -40.22
CA ARG A 102 -3.58 0.63 -39.43
C ARG A 102 -3.26 -0.36 -38.30
N ILE A 103 -4.27 -0.92 -37.65
CA ILE A 103 -4.14 -1.97 -36.63
C ILE A 103 -3.46 -3.21 -37.22
N GLU A 104 -3.87 -3.66 -38.41
CA GLU A 104 -3.26 -4.79 -39.08
C GLU A 104 -1.79 -4.56 -39.45
N GLU A 105 -1.45 -3.35 -39.98
CA GLU A 105 -0.08 -2.95 -40.30
C GLU A 105 0.82 -2.97 -39.04
N ILE A 106 0.35 -2.38 -37.94
CA ILE A 106 1.08 -2.35 -36.67
C ILE A 106 1.29 -3.77 -36.12
N ASN A 107 0.26 -4.61 -36.15
CA ASN A 107 0.36 -5.99 -35.67
C ASN A 107 1.35 -6.82 -36.49
N GLN A 108 1.39 -6.65 -37.81
CA GLN A 108 2.38 -7.30 -38.68
C GLN A 108 3.80 -6.84 -38.38
N ASP A 109 3.99 -5.54 -38.14
CA ASP A 109 5.29 -4.96 -37.76
C ASP A 109 5.77 -5.47 -36.40
N ILE A 110 4.89 -5.48 -35.40
CA ILE A 110 5.17 -6.05 -34.07
C ILE A 110 5.61 -7.51 -34.20
N LYS A 111 4.90 -8.31 -34.99
CA LYS A 111 5.22 -9.72 -35.21
C LYS A 111 6.60 -9.89 -35.85
N SER A 112 6.88 -9.16 -36.91
CA SER A 112 8.16 -9.25 -37.64
C SER A 112 9.34 -8.84 -36.73
N LYS A 113 9.20 -7.75 -35.97
CA LYS A 113 10.24 -7.28 -35.05
C LYS A 113 10.43 -8.25 -33.86
N SER A 114 9.34 -8.86 -33.36
CA SER A 114 9.42 -9.85 -32.29
C SER A 114 10.11 -11.14 -32.74
N GLU A 115 9.88 -11.59 -33.97
CA GLU A 115 10.59 -12.73 -34.56
C GLU A 115 12.10 -12.43 -34.72
N ARG A 116 12.46 -11.23 -35.20
CA ARG A 116 13.86 -10.79 -35.30
C ARG A 116 14.53 -10.68 -33.95
N SER A 117 13.87 -10.07 -32.98
CA SER A 117 14.32 -9.98 -31.58
C SER A 117 14.60 -11.36 -30.99
N GLY A 118 13.68 -12.30 -31.18
CA GLY A 118 13.85 -13.69 -30.74
C GLY A 118 15.02 -14.43 -31.42
N GLN A 119 15.35 -14.11 -32.68
CA GLN A 119 16.51 -14.66 -33.35
C GLN A 119 17.83 -14.11 -32.80
N ILE A 120 17.89 -12.81 -32.54
CA ILE A 120 19.06 -12.15 -31.96
C ILE A 120 19.39 -12.78 -30.61
N ILE A 121 18.43 -12.88 -29.72
CA ILE A 121 18.61 -13.47 -28.38
C ILE A 121 19.20 -14.88 -28.45
N LYS A 122 18.76 -15.71 -29.40
CA LYS A 122 19.27 -17.09 -29.55
C LYS A 122 20.76 -17.14 -29.91
N ASN A 123 21.29 -16.11 -30.53
CA ASN A 123 22.68 -16.07 -31.00
C ASN A 123 23.63 -15.49 -29.95
N ILE A 124 23.13 -14.69 -29.01
CA ILE A 124 23.98 -14.08 -27.98
C ILE A 124 24.45 -15.15 -26.98
N PRO A 125 25.77 -15.22 -26.68
CA PRO A 125 26.28 -16.19 -25.71
C PRO A 125 25.65 -16.03 -24.32
N LEU A 126 25.32 -17.15 -23.67
CA LEU A 126 24.56 -17.18 -22.42
C LEU A 126 25.16 -16.30 -21.32
N TYR A 127 26.49 -16.26 -21.17
CA TYR A 127 27.13 -15.46 -20.14
C TYR A 127 27.07 -13.93 -20.38
N PHE A 128 26.74 -13.49 -21.59
CA PHE A 128 26.39 -12.10 -21.86
C PHE A 128 24.97 -11.75 -21.35
N LEU A 129 24.16 -12.77 -21.21
CA LEU A 129 22.73 -12.62 -20.97
C LEU A 129 22.34 -12.76 -19.50
N ALA A 130 23.17 -13.41 -18.67
CA ALA A 130 22.81 -13.74 -17.28
C ALA A 130 24.02 -13.54 -16.36
N THR A 131 24.43 -12.30 -16.13
CA THR A 131 25.50 -12.00 -15.19
C THR A 131 24.91 -11.44 -13.90
N PRO A 132 24.94 -12.19 -12.78
CA PRO A 132 24.51 -11.66 -11.50
C PRO A 132 25.44 -10.54 -11.06
N MET A 133 24.85 -9.51 -10.47
CA MET A 133 25.53 -8.30 -10.05
C MET A 133 25.33 -8.05 -8.57
N THR A 134 26.30 -7.38 -7.97
CA THR A 134 26.26 -6.99 -6.57
C THR A 134 25.22 -5.89 -6.34
N ILE A 135 24.47 -5.98 -5.28
CA ILE A 135 23.55 -4.94 -4.81
C ILE A 135 24.34 -3.71 -4.36
N PHE A 136 23.98 -2.54 -4.85
CA PHE A 136 24.62 -1.27 -4.46
C PHE A 136 24.32 -0.91 -2.99
N PRO A 137 25.20 -0.15 -2.31
CA PRO A 137 25.02 0.19 -0.90
C PRO A 137 23.66 0.80 -0.56
N HIS A 138 23.18 1.79 -1.32
CA HIS A 138 21.88 2.42 -1.10
C HIS A 138 20.69 1.46 -1.26
N GLN A 139 20.84 0.47 -2.14
CA GLN A 139 19.82 -0.58 -2.30
C GLN A 139 19.85 -1.60 -1.17
N GLN A 140 21.04 -1.83 -0.59
CA GLN A 140 21.15 -2.63 0.64
C GLN A 140 20.38 -1.97 1.80
N GLU A 141 20.39 -0.64 1.86
CA GLU A 141 19.60 0.13 2.83
C GLU A 141 18.09 -0.09 2.61
N VAL A 142 17.62 0.08 1.38
CA VAL A 142 16.21 -0.16 1.00
C VAL A 142 15.78 -1.59 1.32
N ILE A 143 16.57 -2.60 0.95
CA ILE A 143 16.28 -4.00 1.26
C ILE A 143 16.25 -4.24 2.77
N THR A 144 17.16 -3.63 3.52
CA THR A 144 17.18 -3.74 4.98
C THR A 144 15.91 -3.15 5.60
N GLU A 145 15.44 -2.02 5.09
CA GLU A 145 14.16 -1.42 5.52
C GLU A 145 12.96 -2.34 5.21
N ILE A 146 12.91 -2.93 4.02
CA ILE A 146 11.85 -3.87 3.63
C ILE A 146 11.87 -5.13 4.51
N LEU A 147 13.05 -5.66 4.87
CA LEU A 147 13.18 -6.78 5.81
C LEU A 147 12.68 -6.40 7.21
N GLN A 148 12.94 -5.18 7.65
CA GLN A 148 12.43 -4.67 8.92
C GLN A 148 10.90 -4.53 8.89
N LEU A 149 10.32 -4.04 7.77
CA LEU A 149 8.87 -4.00 7.59
C LEU A 149 8.26 -5.41 7.68
N ALA A 150 8.87 -6.42 7.06
CA ALA A 150 8.40 -7.81 7.18
C ALA A 150 8.44 -8.32 8.62
N SER A 151 9.49 -7.96 9.39
CA SER A 151 9.58 -8.27 10.83
C SER A 151 8.52 -7.53 11.65
N ASP A 152 8.12 -6.33 11.24
CA ASP A 152 7.06 -5.60 11.95
C ASP A 152 5.73 -6.35 11.89
N PHE A 153 5.41 -6.98 10.77
CA PHE A 153 4.12 -7.64 10.56
C PHE A 153 4.01 -9.04 11.16
N ALA A 154 5.10 -9.81 11.11
CA ALA A 154 5.09 -11.22 11.44
C ALA A 154 6.25 -11.57 12.37
N ASP A 155 6.15 -12.71 13.07
CA ASP A 155 7.16 -13.19 14.01
C ASP A 155 8.40 -13.74 13.26
N LEU A 156 9.10 -12.80 12.60
CA LEU A 156 10.28 -12.99 11.77
C LEU A 156 11.43 -12.13 12.29
N THR A 157 12.64 -12.66 12.27
CA THR A 157 13.85 -11.88 12.50
C THR A 157 14.85 -12.08 11.38
N PHE A 158 15.57 -11.02 11.01
CA PHE A 158 16.55 -11.03 9.95
C PHE A 158 17.92 -10.60 10.47
N THR A 159 18.92 -11.47 10.32
CA THR A 159 20.30 -11.17 10.73
C THR A 159 21.22 -11.17 9.52
N ARG A 160 21.90 -10.05 9.28
CA ARG A 160 22.92 -9.96 8.23
C ARG A 160 24.14 -10.80 8.60
N VAL A 161 24.57 -11.65 7.68
CA VAL A 161 25.76 -12.49 7.86
C VAL A 161 26.81 -12.21 6.78
N PRO A 162 28.11 -12.48 7.07
CA PRO A 162 29.17 -12.39 6.08
C PRO A 162 28.91 -13.28 4.86
N ILE A 163 29.43 -12.86 3.70
CA ILE A 163 29.27 -13.55 2.40
C ILE A 163 29.68 -15.03 2.44
N GLN A 164 30.65 -15.38 3.27
CA GLN A 164 31.20 -16.76 3.39
C GLN A 164 30.25 -17.71 4.14
N LYS A 165 29.23 -17.20 4.81
CA LYS A 165 28.23 -18.02 5.49
C LYS A 165 27.05 -18.32 4.58
N ASN A 166 26.50 -19.54 4.69
CA ASN A 166 25.25 -19.90 4.05
C ASN A 166 24.10 -19.08 4.66
N ALA A 167 23.66 -18.06 3.96
CA ALA A 167 22.51 -17.26 4.36
C ALA A 167 21.21 -17.87 3.80
N ASN A 168 20.11 -17.71 4.55
CA ASN A 168 18.79 -18.11 4.10
C ASN A 168 18.33 -17.29 2.88
N LEU A 169 18.58 -15.96 2.95
CA LEU A 169 18.22 -15.04 1.87
C LEU A 169 19.49 -14.46 1.24
N LYS A 170 19.53 -14.42 -0.08
CA LYS A 170 20.64 -13.87 -0.86
C LYS A 170 20.08 -12.91 -1.90
N PHE A 171 20.52 -11.66 -1.85
CA PHE A 171 20.04 -10.60 -2.73
C PHE A 171 21.06 -10.31 -3.81
N GLY A 172 20.61 -10.23 -5.06
CA GLY A 172 21.44 -9.89 -6.22
C GLY A 172 20.64 -9.18 -7.30
N TYR A 173 21.37 -8.53 -8.19
CA TYR A 173 20.83 -8.12 -9.48
C TYR A 173 21.25 -9.09 -10.54
N PHE A 174 20.47 -9.19 -11.60
CA PHE A 174 20.97 -9.70 -12.84
C PHE A 174 20.52 -8.78 -13.97
N ASN A 175 21.43 -8.65 -14.89
CA ASN A 175 21.17 -7.90 -16.09
C ASN A 175 20.78 -8.93 -17.14
N HIS A 176 19.46 -9.27 -17.21
CA HIS A 176 18.90 -9.92 -18.36
C HIS A 176 19.33 -11.35 -18.70
N PHE A 177 18.59 -12.29 -19.03
CA PHE A 177 17.90 -12.94 -20.10
C PHE A 177 18.25 -14.42 -20.28
N TYR A 178 17.56 -15.08 -20.82
CA TYR A 178 16.98 -16.16 -21.43
C TYR A 178 17.72 -16.93 -22.53
N LYS A 179 17.66 -18.22 -22.61
CA LYS A 179 18.04 -18.97 -23.80
C LYS A 179 17.43 -20.33 -24.12
N ASP A 180 16.40 -20.87 -23.77
CA ASP A 180 15.67 -21.96 -24.43
C ASP A 180 14.42 -22.44 -23.65
N SER A 181 13.70 -23.43 -24.22
CA SER A 181 12.41 -23.90 -23.70
C SER A 181 12.48 -24.68 -22.39
N THR A 182 13.66 -24.90 -21.84
CA THR A 182 13.89 -25.65 -20.62
C THR A 182 14.42 -24.79 -19.46
N THR A 183 14.76 -23.54 -19.73
CA THR A 183 15.34 -22.60 -18.79
C THR A 183 14.40 -21.45 -18.55
N PHE A 184 14.21 -21.06 -17.31
CA PHE A 184 13.31 -19.99 -16.92
C PHE A 184 13.88 -18.61 -17.23
N PHE A 185 13.03 -17.71 -17.59
CA PHE A 185 13.34 -16.50 -18.28
C PHE A 185 12.70 -15.33 -17.69
N MET A 186 13.50 -14.31 -17.58
CA MET A 186 12.97 -13.01 -17.34
C MET A 186 13.05 -12.23 -18.61
N THR A 187 11.89 -12.04 -19.17
CA THR A 187 11.68 -11.08 -20.25
C THR A 187 11.39 -9.73 -19.63
N ARG A 188 11.50 -8.68 -20.40
CA ARG A 188 10.99 -7.36 -20.09
C ARG A 188 9.58 -7.47 -19.51
N GLY A 189 9.35 -6.88 -18.36
CA GLY A 189 8.07 -6.96 -17.63
C GLY A 189 8.11 -7.78 -16.35
N ASN A 190 9.16 -8.60 -16.14
CA ASN A 190 9.34 -9.27 -14.87
C ASN A 190 10.32 -8.45 -14.01
N GLY A 191 9.84 -7.86 -12.91
CA GLY A 191 10.64 -7.02 -12.03
C GLY A 191 11.70 -7.76 -11.22
N GLY A 192 11.55 -9.07 -11.08
CA GLY A 192 12.46 -9.88 -10.30
C GLY A 192 12.05 -11.34 -10.25
N PHE A 193 12.75 -12.15 -9.49
CA PHE A 193 12.32 -13.49 -9.08
C PHE A 193 12.91 -13.87 -7.73
N ALA A 194 12.21 -14.70 -7.01
CA ALA A 194 12.70 -15.32 -5.80
C ALA A 194 12.38 -16.80 -5.76
N GLN A 195 13.17 -17.56 -5.02
CA GLN A 195 12.91 -18.97 -4.77
C GLN A 195 12.18 -19.16 -3.46
N TYR A 196 11.11 -19.94 -3.51
CA TYR A 196 10.29 -20.28 -2.36
C TYR A 196 11.06 -21.08 -1.30
N PRO A 197 10.67 -20.99 -0.03
CA PRO A 197 11.10 -21.93 0.99
C PRO A 197 10.69 -23.36 0.63
N ASN A 198 11.55 -24.33 0.90
CA ASN A 198 11.26 -25.73 0.57
C ASN A 198 10.20 -26.35 1.47
N TYR A 199 9.18 -26.92 0.86
CA TYR A 199 8.31 -27.88 1.53
C TYR A 199 9.04 -29.24 1.60
N ASN A 200 9.37 -29.75 2.78
CA ASN A 200 10.11 -30.99 3.05
C ASN A 200 11.62 -31.03 2.72
N GLY A 201 12.29 -29.89 2.64
CA GLY A 201 13.76 -29.87 2.53
C GLY A 201 14.35 -30.35 1.19
N THR A 202 13.52 -30.60 0.18
CA THR A 202 13.99 -30.89 -1.17
C THR A 202 13.88 -29.68 -2.10
N PRO A 203 14.94 -29.32 -2.83
CA PRO A 203 14.88 -28.22 -3.79
C PRO A 203 13.80 -28.47 -4.84
N ILE A 204 13.01 -27.43 -5.14
CA ILE A 204 12.14 -27.46 -6.31
C ILE A 204 13.07 -27.43 -7.54
N LYS A 205 13.17 -28.55 -8.21
CA LYS A 205 14.12 -28.78 -9.32
C LYS A 205 13.78 -28.06 -10.64
N GLU A 206 12.93 -27.06 -10.63
CA GLU A 206 12.33 -26.55 -11.88
C GLU A 206 12.85 -25.20 -12.36
N ILE A 207 13.84 -24.58 -11.72
CA ILE A 207 14.22 -23.24 -12.13
C ILE A 207 15.73 -23.08 -12.26
N GLY A 208 16.23 -23.09 -13.47
CA GLY A 208 17.54 -22.56 -13.84
C GLY A 208 18.57 -23.56 -14.36
N PRO A 209 19.40 -23.17 -15.31
CA PRO A 209 20.41 -24.03 -15.95
C PRO A 209 21.71 -24.18 -15.16
N ASN A 210 21.81 -23.63 -13.94
CA ASN A 210 23.02 -23.71 -13.12
C ASN A 210 22.67 -24.15 -11.71
N GLU A 211 23.23 -25.25 -11.26
CA GLU A 211 23.06 -25.84 -9.91
C GLU A 211 23.32 -24.86 -8.74
N ASP A 212 23.93 -23.72 -9.02
CA ASP A 212 24.29 -22.70 -8.03
C ASP A 212 23.19 -21.65 -7.76
N TYR A 213 22.11 -21.59 -8.55
CA TYR A 213 20.98 -20.67 -8.37
C TYR A 213 19.77 -21.30 -7.69
N ASP A 214 19.77 -22.63 -7.53
CA ASP A 214 18.67 -23.41 -6.95
C ASP A 214 18.67 -23.42 -5.42
N ILE A 215 19.13 -22.34 -4.78
CA ILE A 215 19.14 -22.24 -3.32
C ILE A 215 17.89 -21.46 -2.89
N PRO A 216 17.01 -22.05 -2.07
CA PRO A 216 15.86 -21.34 -1.51
C PRO A 216 16.22 -19.99 -0.91
N GLY A 217 15.37 -19.00 -1.07
CA GLY A 217 15.59 -17.65 -0.56
C GLY A 217 16.54 -16.78 -1.41
N THR A 218 16.98 -17.23 -2.60
CA THR A 218 17.71 -16.35 -3.50
C THR A 218 16.76 -15.40 -4.19
N ILE A 219 17.05 -14.10 -4.10
CA ILE A 219 16.24 -13.01 -4.64
C ILE A 219 17.06 -12.25 -5.65
N PHE A 220 16.57 -12.17 -6.87
CA PHE A 220 17.17 -11.38 -7.94
C PHE A 220 16.18 -10.35 -8.46
N ILE A 221 16.63 -9.11 -8.61
CA ILE A 221 15.86 -8.04 -9.20
C ILE A 221 16.39 -7.74 -10.61
N ASN A 222 15.49 -7.59 -11.55
CA ASN A 222 15.84 -7.25 -12.91
C ASN A 222 16.06 -5.75 -13.03
N LEU A 223 17.26 -5.33 -13.48
CA LEU A 223 17.56 -3.93 -13.73
C LEU A 223 16.92 -3.39 -15.01
N ALA A 224 16.43 -4.27 -15.87
CA ALA A 224 15.83 -3.91 -17.16
C ALA A 224 14.32 -3.60 -17.08
N THR A 225 13.84 -3.03 -15.96
CA THR A 225 12.44 -2.72 -15.79
C THR A 225 11.95 -1.55 -16.65
N HIS A 226 10.67 -1.51 -16.89
CA HIS A 226 9.90 -0.83 -17.93
C HIS A 226 10.25 0.60 -18.33
N GLU A 227 10.90 1.38 -17.51
CA GLU A 227 11.13 2.79 -17.78
C GLU A 227 12.50 3.11 -18.38
N PHE A 228 13.36 2.11 -18.56
CA PHE A 228 14.75 2.31 -18.99
C PHE A 228 14.94 2.54 -20.48
N TYR A 229 13.91 2.52 -21.31
CA TYR A 229 14.05 2.55 -22.76
C TYR A 229 13.38 3.74 -23.44
N LYS A 230 14.09 4.86 -23.51
CA LYS A 230 13.92 5.81 -24.61
C LYS A 230 15.16 5.74 -25.50
N TRP A 231 15.00 5.16 -26.66
CA TRP A 231 16.00 5.24 -27.72
C TRP A 231 15.63 6.41 -28.62
N GLU A 232 16.46 7.43 -28.72
CA GLU A 232 16.29 8.49 -29.71
C GLU A 232 17.23 8.33 -30.90
N ASN A 233 16.69 8.69 -32.05
CA ASN A 233 17.35 8.54 -33.34
C ASN A 233 18.71 9.21 -33.36
N GLY A 234 19.79 8.44 -33.59
CA GLY A 234 21.06 8.94 -34.08
C GLY A 234 22.26 8.80 -33.17
N ASP A 235 22.15 8.33 -31.94
CA ASP A 235 23.33 8.16 -31.10
C ASP A 235 24.10 6.90 -31.48
N ASN A 236 25.37 7.11 -31.73
CA ASN A 236 26.28 6.11 -32.26
C ASN A 236 26.72 5.15 -31.16
N ILE A 237 26.03 4.02 -31.07
CA ILE A 237 26.31 2.92 -30.11
C ILE A 237 27.76 2.39 -30.32
N ASP A 238 28.30 2.52 -31.54
CA ASP A 238 29.66 2.08 -31.87
C ASP A 238 30.70 2.77 -31.00
N LYS A 239 30.45 4.03 -30.60
CA LYS A 239 31.36 4.80 -29.74
C LYS A 239 31.45 4.24 -28.32
N TYR A 240 30.41 3.57 -27.82
CA TYR A 240 30.40 2.92 -26.50
C TYR A 240 30.97 1.50 -26.55
N ILE A 241 30.80 0.82 -27.68
CA ILE A 241 31.35 -0.53 -27.90
C ILE A 241 32.88 -0.47 -28.03
N GLU A 242 33.44 0.65 -28.55
CA GLU A 242 34.86 0.85 -28.69
C GLU A 242 35.62 1.03 -27.37
N ASN A 243 34.94 1.32 -26.26
CA ASN A 243 35.55 1.61 -24.96
C ASN A 243 35.75 0.40 -24.04
N GLU A 244 35.93 -0.80 -24.58
CA GLU A 244 36.32 -2.04 -23.83
C GLU A 244 35.44 -2.36 -22.61
N ALA A 245 34.18 -1.96 -22.58
CA ALA A 245 33.30 -2.24 -21.47
C ALA A 245 32.95 -3.74 -21.40
N ASN A 246 32.99 -4.32 -20.21
CA ASN A 246 32.48 -5.67 -19.99
C ASN A 246 30.94 -5.65 -19.97
N PRO A 247 30.26 -6.67 -20.54
CA PRO A 247 28.78 -6.69 -20.54
C PRO A 247 28.15 -6.61 -19.17
N GLY A 248 28.78 -7.18 -18.14
CA GLY A 248 28.33 -7.10 -16.76
C GLY A 248 28.58 -5.76 -16.06
N ASP A 249 29.30 -4.85 -16.70
CA ASP A 249 29.64 -3.53 -16.17
C ASP A 249 28.81 -2.42 -16.84
N LEU A 250 27.92 -2.79 -17.76
CA LEU A 250 27.13 -1.87 -18.58
C LEU A 250 25.66 -1.87 -18.12
N TYR A 251 25.16 -0.67 -17.85
CA TYR A 251 23.75 -0.42 -17.58
C TYR A 251 23.20 0.50 -18.65
N ASN A 252 21.98 0.25 -19.07
CA ASN A 252 21.27 1.17 -19.93
C ASN A 252 20.61 2.23 -19.07
N TYR A 253 21.09 3.45 -19.15
CA TYR A 253 20.53 4.61 -18.48
C TYR A 253 19.89 5.57 -19.48
N HIS A 254 18.72 6.09 -19.15
CA HIS A 254 18.01 7.07 -19.94
C HIS A 254 17.65 8.28 -19.10
N ASP A 255 18.10 9.44 -19.50
CA ASP A 255 17.61 10.71 -19.03
C ASP A 255 17.33 11.63 -20.23
N ASN A 256 16.18 12.27 -20.24
CA ASN A 256 15.79 13.32 -21.20
C ASN A 256 16.14 13.05 -22.67
N ASN A 257 15.85 11.81 -23.15
CA ASN A 257 16.01 11.41 -24.54
C ASN A 257 17.43 10.95 -24.96
N GLN A 258 18.33 10.65 -24.05
CA GLN A 258 19.65 10.08 -24.37
C GLN A 258 19.81 8.67 -23.78
N VAL A 259 20.31 7.73 -24.57
CA VAL A 259 20.76 6.42 -24.10
C VAL A 259 22.21 6.56 -23.67
N ALA A 260 22.49 6.35 -22.40
CA ALA A 260 23.85 6.20 -21.92
C ALA A 260 24.09 4.77 -21.42
N ILE A 261 25.15 4.15 -21.87
CA ILE A 261 25.66 2.90 -21.31
C ILE A 261 26.72 3.31 -20.28
N ILE A 262 26.44 3.09 -19.00
CA ILE A 262 27.24 3.61 -17.89
C ILE A 262 27.94 2.45 -17.18
N LYS A 263 29.20 2.65 -16.78
CA LYS A 263 29.92 1.68 -15.96
C LYS A 263 29.37 1.66 -14.53
N SER A 264 29.34 0.49 -13.90
CA SER A 264 28.85 0.26 -12.55
C SER A 264 29.50 1.12 -11.45
N THR A 265 30.62 1.74 -11.75
CA THR A 265 31.38 2.63 -10.84
C THR A 265 31.03 4.11 -10.98
N ASP A 266 30.08 4.46 -11.85
CA ASP A 266 29.80 5.86 -12.15
C ASP A 266 28.95 6.50 -11.05
N VAL A 267 29.39 7.65 -10.53
CA VAL A 267 28.69 8.40 -9.49
C VAL A 267 27.29 8.81 -9.95
N LEU A 268 27.14 9.13 -11.24
CA LEU A 268 25.86 9.50 -11.83
C LEU A 268 24.84 8.35 -11.79
N LEU A 269 25.30 7.11 -12.02
CA LEU A 269 24.47 5.93 -11.90
C LEU A 269 23.94 5.76 -10.46
N ASN A 270 24.81 5.97 -9.45
CA ASN A 270 24.41 5.88 -8.05
C ASN A 270 23.29 6.88 -7.70
N GLU A 271 23.41 8.14 -8.13
CA GLU A 271 22.37 9.16 -7.85
C GLU A 271 21.05 8.85 -8.58
N THR A 272 21.13 8.41 -9.82
CA THR A 272 19.94 8.02 -10.58
C THR A 272 19.27 6.77 -9.99
N MET A 273 20.06 5.79 -9.57
CA MET A 273 19.51 4.58 -8.92
C MET A 273 18.89 4.89 -7.57
N LYS A 274 19.42 5.83 -6.79
CA LYS A 274 18.79 6.32 -5.56
C LYS A 274 17.39 6.89 -5.84
N SER A 275 17.25 7.69 -6.91
CA SER A 275 15.94 8.26 -7.26
C SER A 275 14.93 7.21 -7.72
N LYS A 276 15.38 6.10 -8.28
CA LYS A 276 14.52 5.03 -8.83
C LYS A 276 14.06 4.00 -7.79
N HIS A 277 14.88 3.75 -6.78
CA HIS A 277 14.48 2.88 -5.66
C HIS A 277 13.74 3.65 -4.56
N LYS A 278 13.16 4.79 -4.95
CA LYS A 278 12.35 5.61 -4.05
C LYS A 278 11.13 4.82 -3.58
N LEU A 279 10.77 5.06 -2.36
CA LEU A 279 9.52 4.56 -1.76
C LEU A 279 8.33 4.84 -2.69
N GLY A 280 7.50 3.84 -2.95
CA GLY A 280 6.37 3.92 -3.88
C GLY A 280 6.73 3.81 -5.37
N SER A 281 8.00 3.57 -5.73
CA SER A 281 8.40 3.24 -7.10
C SER A 281 8.12 1.78 -7.45
N TYR A 282 8.11 1.46 -8.75
CA TYR A 282 7.97 0.09 -9.22
C TYR A 282 9.14 -0.79 -8.76
N GLU A 283 10.35 -0.27 -8.77
CA GLU A 283 11.54 -0.98 -8.34
C GLU A 283 11.48 -1.31 -6.84
N TYR A 284 10.96 -0.41 -6.03
CA TYR A 284 10.71 -0.67 -4.60
C TYR A 284 9.68 -1.79 -4.42
N LEU A 285 8.58 -1.74 -5.17
CA LEU A 285 7.58 -2.81 -5.20
C LEU A 285 8.19 -4.16 -5.56
N CYS A 286 9.10 -4.21 -6.57
CA CYS A 286 9.75 -5.46 -6.96
C CYS A 286 10.50 -6.12 -5.79
N PHE A 287 11.18 -5.34 -4.95
CA PHE A 287 11.85 -5.89 -3.77
C PHE A 287 10.87 -6.50 -2.77
N ILE A 288 9.76 -5.83 -2.48
CA ILE A 288 8.73 -6.35 -1.57
C ILE A 288 8.07 -7.61 -2.16
N HIS A 289 7.75 -7.58 -3.45
CA HIS A 289 7.14 -8.70 -4.17
C HIS A 289 8.03 -9.94 -4.12
N GLU A 290 9.30 -9.82 -4.51
CA GLU A 290 10.22 -10.94 -4.53
C GLU A 290 10.57 -11.44 -3.11
N LEU A 291 10.63 -10.53 -2.13
CA LEU A 291 10.72 -10.94 -0.73
C LEU A 291 9.47 -11.73 -0.30
N GLY A 292 8.29 -11.33 -0.74
CA GLY A 292 7.05 -12.07 -0.52
C GLY A 292 7.19 -13.53 -0.98
N HIS A 293 7.70 -13.76 -2.19
CA HIS A 293 7.98 -15.11 -2.70
C HIS A 293 9.01 -15.85 -1.82
N ALA A 294 10.10 -15.21 -1.48
CA ALA A 294 11.12 -15.84 -0.62
C ALA A 294 10.60 -16.16 0.79
N LEU A 295 9.57 -15.47 1.25
CA LEU A 295 8.85 -15.75 2.48
C LEU A 295 7.69 -16.74 2.31
N GLY A 296 7.44 -17.26 1.11
CA GLY A 296 6.44 -18.28 0.83
C GLY A 296 5.12 -17.79 0.25
N LEU A 297 4.98 -16.51 -0.07
CA LEU A 297 3.79 -15.99 -0.72
C LEU A 297 3.81 -16.31 -2.23
N MET A 298 2.69 -16.75 -2.77
CA MET A 298 2.50 -16.94 -4.22
C MET A 298 1.72 -15.76 -4.79
N HIS A 299 1.73 -15.64 -6.12
CA HIS A 299 0.87 -14.66 -6.80
C HIS A 299 -0.59 -14.88 -6.43
N ILE A 300 -1.29 -13.82 -6.12
CA ILE A 300 -2.66 -13.89 -5.61
C ILE A 300 -3.64 -14.55 -6.58
N ASN A 301 -3.43 -14.43 -7.89
CA ASN A 301 -4.23 -15.08 -8.93
C ASN A 301 -4.14 -16.62 -8.90
N VAL A 302 -3.07 -17.19 -8.34
CA VAL A 302 -2.92 -18.65 -8.21
C VAL A 302 -3.87 -19.20 -7.15
N TYR A 303 -4.07 -18.44 -6.08
CA TYR A 303 -4.99 -18.81 -4.99
C TYR A 303 -6.46 -18.71 -5.40
N LEU A 304 -6.78 -17.80 -6.31
CA LEU A 304 -8.14 -17.36 -6.57
C LEU A 304 -8.70 -17.85 -7.91
N LYS A 305 -8.15 -18.91 -8.49
CA LYS A 305 -8.57 -19.47 -9.80
C LYS A 305 -10.09 -19.68 -9.96
N ASN A 306 -10.83 -19.77 -8.87
CA ASN A 306 -12.28 -20.02 -8.87
C ASN A 306 -13.12 -18.82 -8.43
N ILE A 307 -12.52 -17.64 -8.20
CA ILE A 307 -13.21 -16.47 -7.72
C ILE A 307 -13.36 -15.45 -8.83
N LYS A 308 -14.61 -15.14 -9.16
CA LYS A 308 -14.98 -14.18 -10.21
C LYS A 308 -14.86 -12.70 -9.77
N ASN A 309 -14.18 -12.39 -8.68
CA ASN A 309 -14.04 -11.02 -8.20
C ASN A 309 -12.62 -10.50 -8.48
N ASP A 310 -12.44 -9.86 -9.63
CA ASP A 310 -11.17 -9.34 -10.10
C ASP A 310 -10.61 -8.19 -9.22
N ALA A 311 -11.47 -7.55 -8.41
CA ALA A 311 -11.07 -6.44 -7.53
C ALA A 311 -10.00 -6.84 -6.49
N ILE A 312 -10.00 -8.09 -6.03
CA ILE A 312 -9.04 -8.60 -5.03
C ILE A 312 -7.66 -8.89 -5.66
N LEU A 313 -7.59 -9.02 -6.99
CA LEU A 313 -6.36 -9.35 -7.74
C LEU A 313 -5.48 -8.13 -8.01
N THR A 314 -5.58 -7.09 -7.21
CA THR A 314 -4.94 -5.80 -7.47
C THR A 314 -4.00 -5.39 -6.35
N TYR A 315 -3.13 -4.42 -6.63
CA TYR A 315 -2.21 -3.82 -5.66
C TYR A 315 -2.91 -3.20 -4.44
N LYS A 316 -4.20 -2.93 -4.51
CA LYS A 316 -4.99 -2.49 -3.35
C LYS A 316 -4.90 -3.49 -2.20
N TYR A 317 -4.91 -4.78 -2.51
CA TYR A 317 -4.98 -5.86 -1.52
C TYR A 317 -3.66 -6.61 -1.31
N SER A 318 -2.78 -6.65 -2.32
CA SER A 318 -1.59 -7.49 -2.27
C SER A 318 -0.48 -6.99 -3.20
N VAL A 319 0.75 -6.95 -2.70
CA VAL A 319 1.95 -6.73 -3.52
C VAL A 319 2.21 -7.90 -4.47
N MET A 320 1.63 -9.08 -4.20
CA MET A 320 1.75 -10.27 -5.07
C MET A 320 0.78 -10.22 -6.26
N ALA A 321 0.08 -9.13 -6.46
CA ALA A 321 -0.72 -8.84 -7.64
C ALA A 321 0.15 -8.31 -8.80
N TYR A 322 -0.46 -8.23 -10.00
CA TYR A 322 0.16 -7.64 -11.20
C TYR A 322 -0.64 -6.49 -11.81
N GLN A 323 -1.72 -6.10 -11.15
CA GLN A 323 -2.66 -5.14 -11.71
C GLN A 323 -2.97 -4.03 -10.71
N PHE A 324 -3.05 -2.81 -11.22
CA PHE A 324 -3.71 -1.73 -10.49
C PHE A 324 -5.20 -2.03 -10.36
N ALA A 325 -5.81 -1.54 -9.29
CA ALA A 325 -7.26 -1.53 -9.17
C ALA A 325 -7.88 -0.62 -10.25
N ASP A 326 -9.16 -0.84 -10.57
CA ASP A 326 -9.93 0.14 -11.32
C ASP A 326 -9.92 1.48 -10.57
N ILE A 327 -9.75 2.59 -11.27
CA ILE A 327 -9.70 3.93 -10.68
C ILE A 327 -10.94 4.27 -9.83
N LYS A 328 -12.05 3.55 -10.02
CA LYS A 328 -13.25 3.66 -9.17
C LYS A 328 -13.10 2.95 -7.83
N ASP A 329 -12.28 1.91 -7.75
CA ASP A 329 -12.06 1.10 -6.54
C ASP A 329 -10.82 1.58 -5.77
N ALA A 330 -9.73 1.95 -6.46
CA ALA A 330 -8.54 2.55 -5.87
C ALA A 330 -7.81 3.44 -6.88
N ASP A 331 -7.22 4.54 -6.41
CA ASP A 331 -6.37 5.40 -7.23
C ASP A 331 -5.13 5.80 -6.43
N PHE A 332 -3.98 5.32 -6.86
CA PHE A 332 -2.69 5.61 -6.25
C PHE A 332 -1.89 6.66 -7.02
N ALA A 333 -2.48 7.32 -8.01
CA ALA A 333 -1.84 8.32 -8.88
C ALA A 333 -0.49 7.83 -9.48
N GLY A 334 -0.40 6.55 -9.81
CA GLY A 334 0.79 5.92 -10.38
C GLY A 334 1.83 5.45 -9.35
N LEU A 335 1.60 5.64 -8.06
CA LEU A 335 2.43 5.06 -7.01
C LEU A 335 2.15 3.55 -6.86
N TYR A 336 3.11 2.86 -6.27
CA TYR A 336 3.04 1.46 -5.91
C TYR A 336 3.01 1.27 -4.39
N PRO A 337 2.53 0.12 -3.89
CA PRO A 337 2.57 -0.20 -2.47
C PRO A 337 3.94 -0.01 -1.84
N MET A 338 3.95 0.58 -0.65
CA MET A 338 5.14 0.88 0.13
C MET A 338 5.35 -0.11 1.28
N THR A 339 4.34 -0.93 1.54
CA THR A 339 4.38 -2.03 2.52
C THR A 339 3.81 -3.29 1.88
N PHE A 340 3.92 -4.42 2.55
CA PHE A 340 2.98 -5.53 2.33
C PHE A 340 1.57 -5.02 2.55
N MET A 341 0.62 -5.46 1.72
CA MET A 341 -0.76 -5.01 1.79
C MET A 341 -1.61 -5.99 2.62
N LEU A 342 -2.87 -5.68 2.77
CA LEU A 342 -3.80 -6.35 3.69
C LEU A 342 -3.76 -7.88 3.62
N VAL A 343 -3.74 -8.44 2.41
CA VAL A 343 -3.71 -9.89 2.18
C VAL A 343 -2.35 -10.48 2.51
N ASP A 344 -1.30 -9.78 2.12
CA ASP A 344 0.06 -10.25 2.32
C ASP A 344 0.37 -10.35 3.82
N ILE A 345 0.01 -9.31 4.59
CA ILE A 345 0.19 -9.27 6.04
C ILE A 345 -0.54 -10.44 6.70
N LEU A 346 -1.80 -10.67 6.33
CA LEU A 346 -2.59 -11.76 6.86
C LEU A 346 -1.98 -13.14 6.56
N LEU A 347 -1.43 -13.33 5.34
CA LEU A 347 -0.75 -14.56 4.95
C LEU A 347 0.59 -14.74 5.67
N LEU A 348 1.37 -13.67 5.82
CA LEU A 348 2.62 -13.70 6.59
C LEU A 348 2.36 -14.04 8.06
N GLN A 349 1.33 -13.44 8.66
CA GLN A 349 0.91 -13.75 10.03
C GLN A 349 0.39 -15.17 10.17
N TYR A 350 -0.27 -15.70 9.15
CA TYR A 350 -0.68 -17.12 9.15
C TYR A 350 0.53 -18.06 9.13
N LEU A 351 1.54 -17.76 8.30
CA LEU A 351 2.73 -18.60 8.16
C LEU A 351 3.64 -18.55 9.40
N TYR A 352 3.84 -17.36 9.94
CA TYR A 352 4.87 -17.11 10.95
C TYR A 352 4.32 -16.73 12.33
N GLY A 353 3.07 -16.31 12.42
CA GLY A 353 2.46 -15.66 13.57
C GLY A 353 2.59 -14.14 13.48
N PRO A 354 1.66 -13.38 14.09
CA PRO A 354 1.75 -11.92 14.17
C PRO A 354 2.89 -11.52 15.10
N ASN A 355 3.61 -10.45 14.77
CA ASN A 355 4.56 -9.85 15.69
C ASN A 355 3.81 -8.96 16.69
N MET A 356 3.59 -9.49 17.89
CA MET A 356 2.88 -8.80 18.99
C MET A 356 3.79 -7.91 19.83
N THR A 357 5.00 -7.61 19.35
CA THR A 357 5.93 -6.70 20.03
C THR A 357 6.20 -5.42 19.23
N THR A 358 5.59 -5.30 18.06
CA THR A 358 5.75 -4.15 17.17
C THR A 358 4.91 -3.00 17.67
N ARG A 359 5.55 -1.84 17.91
CA ARG A 359 4.85 -0.58 18.19
C ARG A 359 3.81 -0.71 19.31
N LEU A 360 4.27 -1.10 20.51
CA LEU A 360 3.44 -1.18 21.73
C LEU A 360 3.22 0.17 22.44
N GLU A 361 3.92 1.20 21.99
CA GLU A 361 3.79 2.57 22.49
C GLU A 361 2.76 3.31 21.64
N ASN A 362 2.30 4.47 22.10
CA ASN A 362 1.40 5.32 21.33
C ASN A 362 2.10 5.82 20.06
N ASN A 363 1.64 5.38 18.91
CA ASN A 363 2.23 5.68 17.63
C ASN A 363 1.38 6.65 16.81
N THR A 364 2.06 7.47 16.04
CA THR A 364 1.44 8.37 15.07
C THR A 364 1.87 7.97 13.66
N TYR A 365 0.90 7.84 12.77
CA TYR A 365 1.05 7.51 11.36
C TYR A 365 0.66 8.73 10.52
N GLY A 366 1.37 9.01 9.45
CA GLY A 366 1.15 10.18 8.62
C GLY A 366 2.05 11.34 9.01
N PHE A 367 1.50 12.53 9.23
CA PHE A 367 2.26 13.66 9.73
C PHE A 367 2.66 13.43 11.20
N ASN A 368 3.79 14.05 11.62
CA ASN A 368 4.33 13.86 12.96
C ASN A 368 4.63 12.40 13.35
N SER A 369 4.86 11.53 12.36
CA SER A 369 5.08 10.11 12.58
C SER A 369 6.27 9.84 13.50
N ASN A 370 6.05 8.99 14.51
CA ASN A 370 7.09 8.45 15.39
C ASN A 370 7.36 6.95 15.17
N THR A 371 6.78 6.37 14.11
CA THR A 371 6.89 4.94 13.80
C THR A 371 8.30 4.48 13.43
N GLY A 372 9.20 5.40 13.07
CA GLY A 372 10.54 5.10 12.58
C GLY A 372 10.55 4.40 11.21
N ARG A 373 9.45 4.47 10.43
CA ARG A 373 9.31 3.90 9.10
C ARG A 373 8.89 4.95 8.09
N ALA A 374 9.66 5.09 7.01
CA ALA A 374 9.34 6.03 5.94
C ALA A 374 7.99 5.70 5.24
N ALA A 375 7.62 4.42 5.17
CA ALA A 375 6.36 3.96 4.60
C ALA A 375 5.11 4.39 5.40
N TYR A 376 5.29 5.00 6.57
CA TYR A 376 4.23 5.52 7.45
C TYR A 376 4.38 7.00 7.77
N SER A 377 5.33 7.70 7.15
CA SER A 377 5.69 9.07 7.53
C SER A 377 5.46 10.04 6.38
N LEU A 378 4.79 11.14 6.68
CA LEU A 378 4.60 12.29 5.79
C LEU A 378 5.40 13.48 6.34
N ASN A 379 6.19 14.13 5.50
CA ASN A 379 7.00 15.29 5.87
C ASN A 379 6.51 16.59 5.22
N SER A 380 5.69 16.45 4.18
CA SER A 380 5.10 17.58 3.46
C SER A 380 3.74 17.21 2.87
N ILE A 381 2.95 18.20 2.50
CA ILE A 381 1.65 18.02 1.84
C ILE A 381 1.76 17.39 0.44
N GLU A 382 2.95 17.38 -0.13
CA GLU A 382 3.21 16.75 -1.44
C GLU A 382 3.50 15.25 -1.31
N ASP A 383 3.89 14.79 -0.12
CA ASP A 383 4.15 13.39 0.14
C ASP A 383 2.85 12.58 0.07
N LYS A 384 2.94 11.35 -0.40
CA LYS A 384 1.82 10.42 -0.51
C LYS A 384 2.24 9.04 0.00
N LEU A 385 1.33 8.34 0.61
CA LEU A 385 1.53 6.98 1.10
C LEU A 385 0.59 6.00 0.40
N VAL A 386 1.07 4.78 0.18
CA VAL A 386 0.26 3.61 -0.22
C VAL A 386 0.68 2.47 0.70
N SER A 387 -0.02 2.31 1.82
CA SER A 387 0.48 1.48 2.91
C SER A 387 -0.65 0.76 3.67
N CYS A 388 -0.33 -0.40 4.23
CA CYS A 388 -1.16 -1.10 5.20
C CYS A 388 -0.50 -1.04 6.57
N ILE A 389 -1.26 -0.63 7.57
CA ILE A 389 -0.79 -0.41 8.94
C ILE A 389 -1.02 -1.69 9.77
N TRP A 390 0.04 -2.16 10.43
CA TRP A 390 -0.02 -3.14 11.52
C TRP A 390 0.57 -2.53 12.77
N ASP A 391 -0.19 -2.55 13.83
CA ASP A 391 0.21 -2.15 15.16
C ASP A 391 -0.24 -3.21 16.16
N ALA A 392 0.59 -3.50 17.17
CA ALA A 392 0.32 -4.55 18.15
C ALA A 392 -0.28 -4.00 19.44
N GLY A 393 -0.37 -2.69 19.59
CA GLY A 393 -1.01 -2.03 20.73
C GLY A 393 -0.37 -0.70 21.08
N GLY A 394 -1.11 0.09 21.78
CA GLY A 394 -0.85 1.47 22.12
C GLY A 394 -2.18 2.21 22.19
N ILE A 395 -2.14 3.51 22.12
CA ILE A 395 -3.23 4.41 21.74
C ILE A 395 -2.71 5.22 20.56
N ASP A 396 -3.16 4.85 19.38
CA ASP A 396 -2.51 5.20 18.14
C ASP A 396 -3.30 6.23 17.33
N THR A 397 -2.61 7.01 16.50
CA THR A 397 -3.21 8.15 15.80
C THR A 397 -2.90 8.10 14.30
N LEU A 398 -3.92 8.24 13.46
CA LEU A 398 -3.75 8.62 12.05
C LEU A 398 -3.78 10.16 11.97
N ASP A 399 -2.65 10.78 11.68
CA ASP A 399 -2.51 12.24 11.55
C ASP A 399 -2.38 12.62 10.07
N PHE A 400 -3.44 13.22 9.51
CA PHE A 400 -3.46 13.75 8.15
C PHE A 400 -3.78 15.25 8.13
N SER A 401 -3.50 15.93 9.23
CA SER A 401 -3.88 17.30 9.56
C SER A 401 -3.38 18.37 8.60
N LEU A 402 -2.29 18.13 7.85
CA LEU A 402 -1.76 19.15 6.94
C LEU A 402 -2.36 19.10 5.54
N TYR A 403 -3.11 18.08 5.16
CA TYR A 403 -3.77 18.03 3.87
C TYR A 403 -4.92 19.04 3.76
N THR A 404 -5.12 19.55 2.54
CA THR A 404 -6.15 20.56 2.23
C THR A 404 -7.25 20.02 1.33
N VAL A 405 -7.20 18.76 1.00
CA VAL A 405 -8.19 18.05 0.17
C VAL A 405 -9.07 17.19 1.05
N ASN A 406 -10.30 16.98 0.62
CA ASN A 406 -11.24 16.11 1.32
C ASN A 406 -10.68 14.70 1.46
N GLN A 407 -10.84 14.10 2.62
CA GLN A 407 -10.32 12.80 2.97
C GLN A 407 -11.43 11.88 3.51
N VAL A 408 -11.20 10.58 3.46
CA VAL A 408 -11.99 9.60 4.20
C VAL A 408 -11.03 8.81 5.08
N ILE A 409 -11.13 8.99 6.39
CA ILE A 409 -10.30 8.30 7.38
C ILE A 409 -11.16 7.25 8.08
N ASN A 410 -10.80 5.98 7.94
CA ASN A 410 -11.56 4.86 8.51
C ASN A 410 -10.67 4.05 9.46
N LEU A 411 -11.00 4.02 10.73
CA LEU A 411 -10.24 3.35 11.78
C LEU A 411 -10.56 1.85 11.92
N ASN A 412 -11.50 1.32 11.14
CA ASN A 412 -11.86 -0.09 11.22
C ASN A 412 -10.80 -1.00 10.57
N GLU A 413 -10.47 -2.10 11.26
CA GLU A 413 -9.60 -3.13 10.72
C GLU A 413 -10.11 -3.70 9.38
N GLY A 414 -9.22 -3.97 8.45
CA GLY A 414 -9.56 -4.49 7.13
C GLY A 414 -10.19 -3.46 6.18
N CYS A 415 -10.35 -2.22 6.62
CA CYS A 415 -10.92 -1.13 5.83
C CYS A 415 -9.85 -0.24 5.20
N PHE A 416 -10.30 0.60 4.28
CA PHE A 416 -9.45 1.50 3.51
C PHE A 416 -9.85 2.95 3.75
N SER A 417 -8.85 3.82 3.69
CA SER A 417 -8.97 5.27 3.76
C SER A 417 -8.53 5.91 2.45
N ASP A 418 -9.10 7.08 2.14
CA ASP A 418 -8.79 7.92 0.98
C ASP A 418 -8.00 9.13 1.48
N ILE A 419 -6.68 9.14 1.32
CA ILE A 419 -5.81 10.10 1.98
C ILE A 419 -4.99 10.91 0.99
N GLY A 420 -4.95 12.23 1.21
CA GLY A 420 -4.11 13.16 0.46
C GLY A 420 -4.45 13.23 -1.03
N GLY A 421 -5.71 13.05 -1.39
CA GLY A 421 -6.20 13.06 -2.77
C GLY A 421 -6.03 11.73 -3.52
N LEU A 422 -5.54 10.68 -2.86
CA LEU A 422 -5.55 9.32 -3.36
C LEU A 422 -6.81 8.58 -2.88
N ARG A 423 -7.06 7.39 -3.43
CA ARG A 423 -8.21 6.57 -3.05
C ARG A 423 -7.78 5.18 -2.62
N SER A 424 -8.32 4.71 -1.49
CA SER A 424 -8.05 3.39 -0.91
C SER A 424 -6.55 3.12 -0.74
N ASN A 425 -5.79 4.15 -0.42
CA ASN A 425 -4.34 4.12 -0.37
C ASN A 425 -3.76 3.77 1.00
N ILE A 426 -4.54 3.96 2.07
CA ILE A 426 -4.17 3.51 3.42
C ILE A 426 -5.17 2.46 3.87
N SER A 427 -4.67 1.40 4.49
CA SER A 427 -5.51 0.37 5.09
C SER A 427 -5.00 -0.03 6.47
N ILE A 428 -5.87 -0.57 7.30
CA ILE A 428 -5.55 -1.09 8.63
C ILE A 428 -5.61 -2.61 8.56
N ALA A 429 -4.54 -3.28 8.96
CA ALA A 429 -4.46 -4.74 8.97
C ALA A 429 -5.47 -5.34 9.97
N TYR A 430 -5.87 -6.59 9.76
CA TYR A 430 -6.75 -7.29 10.69
C TYR A 430 -6.09 -7.49 12.06
N ASN A 431 -6.85 -7.35 13.12
CA ASN A 431 -6.44 -7.36 14.53
C ASN A 431 -5.52 -6.18 14.94
N THR A 432 -5.56 -5.09 14.20
CA THR A 432 -4.95 -3.81 14.55
C THR A 432 -6.05 -2.87 15.03
N ILE A 433 -5.82 -2.18 16.12
CA ILE A 433 -6.69 -1.16 16.68
C ILE A 433 -5.96 0.17 16.53
N ILE A 434 -6.64 1.17 16.00
CA ILE A 434 -6.19 2.57 15.95
C ILE A 434 -7.31 3.40 16.54
N GLU A 435 -7.02 4.18 17.56
CA GLU A 435 -8.06 4.87 18.34
C GLU A 435 -8.32 6.30 17.88
N ASN A 436 -7.34 6.97 17.28
CA ASN A 436 -7.45 8.40 17.01
C ASN A 436 -7.28 8.71 15.52
N ALA A 437 -8.01 9.74 15.06
CA ALA A 437 -7.85 10.30 13.73
C ALA A 437 -7.86 11.83 13.76
N ILE A 438 -7.00 12.43 12.95
CA ILE A 438 -6.96 13.88 12.74
C ILE A 438 -7.09 14.13 11.24
N GLY A 439 -8.19 14.79 10.85
CA GLY A 439 -8.48 15.28 9.51
C GLY A 439 -7.62 16.47 9.13
N GLY A 440 -8.05 17.24 8.16
CA GLY A 440 -7.21 18.30 7.60
C GLY A 440 -7.92 19.65 7.48
N LYS A 441 -7.91 20.17 6.24
CA LYS A 441 -8.56 21.45 5.91
C LYS A 441 -9.65 21.30 4.86
N GLY A 442 -9.92 20.11 4.41
CA GLY A 442 -10.99 19.78 3.47
C GLY A 442 -12.21 19.28 4.22
N ASP A 443 -13.33 19.12 3.51
CA ASP A 443 -14.50 18.46 4.09
C ASP A 443 -14.20 16.96 4.21
N ASP A 444 -13.86 16.51 5.42
CA ASP A 444 -13.37 15.18 5.71
C ASP A 444 -14.50 14.25 6.21
N THR A 445 -14.31 12.97 6.06
CA THR A 445 -15.17 11.95 6.69
C THR A 445 -14.32 11.09 7.61
N LEU A 446 -14.63 11.10 8.91
CA LEU A 446 -13.94 10.33 9.92
C LEU A 446 -14.86 9.22 10.43
N ILE A 447 -14.40 7.98 10.34
CA ILE A 447 -15.15 6.79 10.72
C ILE A 447 -14.39 6.05 11.81
N GLY A 448 -14.93 6.07 13.02
CA GLY A 448 -14.42 5.37 14.19
C GLY A 448 -14.58 3.85 14.09
N ASN A 449 -14.22 3.17 15.14
CA ASN A 449 -14.29 1.72 15.28
C ASN A 449 -15.00 1.34 16.62
N PRO A 450 -15.14 0.06 16.98
CA PRO A 450 -15.82 -0.33 18.22
C PRO A 450 -15.07 -0.09 19.53
N PHE A 451 -14.14 0.86 19.58
CA PHE A 451 -13.37 1.24 20.77
C PHE A 451 -13.51 2.73 21.01
N ASP A 452 -13.14 3.20 22.20
CA ASP A 452 -13.14 4.64 22.53
C ASP A 452 -12.22 5.39 21.56
N ASN A 453 -12.80 6.25 20.71
CA ASN A 453 -12.07 7.01 19.69
C ASN A 453 -11.93 8.50 20.05
N ASN A 454 -10.88 9.13 19.55
CA ASN A 454 -10.73 10.59 19.55
C ASN A 454 -10.60 11.07 18.10
N LEU A 455 -11.62 11.74 17.60
CA LEU A 455 -11.75 12.16 16.21
C LEU A 455 -11.74 13.68 16.12
N ILE A 456 -10.84 14.23 15.32
CA ILE A 456 -10.66 15.67 15.12
C ILE A 456 -10.80 15.96 13.62
N GLY A 457 -11.78 16.78 13.21
CA GLY A 457 -12.03 17.15 11.82
C GLY A 457 -10.99 18.15 11.30
N GLY A 458 -10.99 19.32 11.86
CA GLY A 458 -10.05 20.38 11.51
C GLY A 458 -10.72 21.63 10.94
N ASP A 459 -10.25 22.09 9.79
CA ASP A 459 -11.00 23.09 8.99
C ASP A 459 -11.83 22.33 7.94
N GLY A 460 -13.05 22.77 7.65
CA GLY A 460 -13.92 22.15 6.61
C GLY A 460 -15.28 21.76 7.18
N ASN A 461 -16.19 21.27 6.34
CA ASN A 461 -17.46 20.76 6.83
C ASN A 461 -17.34 19.23 6.95
N ASP A 462 -17.07 18.76 8.16
CA ASP A 462 -16.66 17.40 8.42
C ASP A 462 -17.83 16.49 8.79
N LEU A 463 -17.69 15.21 8.51
CA LEU A 463 -18.67 14.18 8.79
C LEU A 463 -18.07 13.09 9.67
N PHE A 464 -18.67 12.85 10.84
CA PHE A 464 -18.17 11.89 11.80
C PHE A 464 -19.17 10.77 12.07
N TYR A 465 -18.63 9.56 12.22
CA TYR A 465 -19.32 8.38 12.75
C TYR A 465 -18.46 7.77 13.86
N GLY A 466 -18.93 7.74 15.11
CA GLY A 466 -18.19 7.20 16.25
C GLY A 466 -18.08 5.67 16.20
N GLY A 467 -19.20 5.03 16.21
CA GLY A 467 -19.32 3.57 16.30
C GLY A 467 -19.82 3.10 17.65
N ASP A 468 -19.27 2.00 18.15
CA ASP A 468 -19.41 1.63 19.55
C ASP A 468 -18.21 2.26 20.30
N GLY A 469 -18.36 2.61 21.58
CA GLY A 469 -17.27 3.16 22.37
C GLY A 469 -17.72 4.42 23.13
N ASN A 470 -16.85 5.02 23.93
CA ASN A 470 -17.13 6.34 24.50
C ASN A 470 -16.22 7.33 23.75
N ASP A 471 -16.77 7.95 22.75
CA ASP A 471 -16.02 8.68 21.75
C ASP A 471 -15.93 10.17 22.07
N LEU A 472 -14.83 10.79 21.62
CA LEU A 472 -14.58 12.21 21.75
C LEU A 472 -14.42 12.84 20.38
N PHE A 473 -15.22 13.84 20.08
CA PHE A 473 -15.25 14.52 18.79
C PHE A 473 -14.93 16.00 18.95
N TYR A 474 -14.14 16.49 18.02
CA TYR A 474 -13.94 17.93 17.78
C TYR A 474 -14.21 18.19 16.31
N GLY A 475 -15.29 18.90 15.99
CA GLY A 475 -15.61 19.31 14.62
C GLY A 475 -14.52 20.23 14.10
N GLY A 476 -14.39 21.38 14.70
CA GLY A 476 -13.36 22.36 14.39
C GLY A 476 -13.93 23.62 13.77
N SER A 477 -13.54 23.96 12.55
CA SER A 477 -14.08 25.12 11.84
C SER A 477 -14.88 24.69 10.62
N GLY A 478 -16.12 25.06 10.55
CA GLY A 478 -17.01 24.72 9.43
C GLY A 478 -18.31 24.15 9.96
N ASN A 479 -19.21 23.77 9.06
CA ASN A 479 -20.50 23.23 9.46
C ASN A 479 -20.43 21.71 9.52
N ASP A 480 -20.24 21.17 10.70
CA ASP A 480 -19.92 19.78 10.92
C ASP A 480 -21.16 18.92 11.20
N VAL A 481 -21.07 17.63 10.88
CA VAL A 481 -22.10 16.66 11.20
C VAL A 481 -21.49 15.52 12.00
N ILE A 482 -21.89 15.39 13.26
CA ILE A 482 -21.34 14.41 14.18
C ILE A 482 -22.42 13.43 14.63
N TYR A 483 -22.21 12.12 14.33
CA TYR A 483 -22.99 11.01 14.86
C TYR A 483 -22.18 10.31 15.96
N GLY A 484 -22.57 10.45 17.26
CA GLY A 484 -21.91 9.75 18.37
C GLY A 484 -22.11 8.24 18.28
N GLU A 485 -23.33 7.80 17.94
CA GLU A 485 -23.77 6.42 17.82
C GLU A 485 -23.91 5.72 19.19
N MET A 486 -23.16 4.63 19.50
CA MET A 486 -23.32 3.88 20.75
C MET A 486 -22.21 4.20 21.74
N GLY A 487 -22.57 4.78 22.89
CA GLY A 487 -21.58 5.08 23.91
C GLY A 487 -22.05 6.11 24.91
N ASN A 488 -21.09 6.63 25.69
CA ASN A 488 -21.28 7.86 26.43
C ASN A 488 -20.31 8.88 25.86
N ASP A 489 -20.79 9.60 24.86
CA ASP A 489 -19.96 10.34 23.94
C ASP A 489 -19.85 11.81 24.30
N VAL A 490 -18.78 12.44 23.85
CA VAL A 490 -18.54 13.87 24.01
C VAL A 490 -18.36 14.50 22.63
N LEU A 491 -19.33 15.33 22.23
CA LEU A 491 -19.37 15.95 20.91
C LEU A 491 -19.18 17.47 21.07
N TYR A 492 -18.14 18.01 20.42
CA TYR A 492 -17.94 19.45 20.25
C TYR A 492 -18.10 19.78 18.76
N GLY A 493 -19.05 20.67 18.42
CA GLY A 493 -19.18 21.25 17.07
C GLY A 493 -18.06 22.24 16.81
N ASP A 494 -17.75 23.07 17.79
CA ASP A 494 -16.79 24.17 17.80
C ASP A 494 -17.26 25.40 16.99
N ASP A 495 -16.63 25.81 15.88
CA ASP A 495 -16.98 27.02 15.12
C ASP A 495 -17.77 26.68 13.85
N GLY A 496 -19.06 26.97 13.79
CA GLY A 496 -19.91 26.76 12.59
C GLY A 496 -21.36 26.49 12.92
N ASP A 497 -22.20 26.35 11.91
CA ASP A 497 -23.58 25.89 12.11
C ASP A 497 -23.62 24.37 12.06
N ASP A 498 -23.48 23.73 13.23
CA ASP A 498 -23.20 22.31 13.37
C ASP A 498 -24.45 21.43 13.58
N MET A 499 -24.33 20.15 13.28
CA MET A 499 -25.35 19.15 13.52
C MET A 499 -24.82 18.01 14.39
N LEU A 500 -25.18 18.00 15.68
CA LEU A 500 -24.78 16.99 16.64
C LEU A 500 -25.93 16.01 16.88
N ILE A 501 -25.70 14.73 16.66
CA ILE A 501 -26.73 13.68 16.72
C ILE A 501 -26.24 12.54 17.59
N ASP A 502 -26.97 12.29 18.69
CA ASP A 502 -26.67 11.14 19.53
C ASP A 502 -27.94 10.60 20.20
N TYR A 503 -28.22 9.33 19.96
CA TYR A 503 -29.45 8.69 20.42
C TYR A 503 -29.25 7.73 21.59
N TYR A 504 -28.01 7.35 21.90
CA TYR A 504 -27.72 6.31 22.87
C TYR A 504 -26.72 6.79 23.91
N GLY A 505 -26.92 6.42 25.17
CA GLY A 505 -25.97 6.69 26.23
C GLY A 505 -26.25 7.93 27.08
N ALA A 506 -25.23 8.36 27.80
CA ALA A 506 -25.26 9.54 28.65
C ALA A 506 -24.19 10.54 28.15
N ASN A 507 -24.59 11.36 27.21
CA ASN A 507 -23.69 12.11 26.35
C ASN A 507 -23.54 13.57 26.77
N MET A 508 -22.45 14.19 26.34
CA MET A 508 -22.22 15.62 26.42
C MET A 508 -22.11 16.20 25.00
N LEU A 509 -23.04 17.06 24.63
CA LEU A 509 -23.07 17.73 23.34
C LEU A 509 -22.93 19.24 23.54
N ASN A 510 -22.01 19.82 22.84
CA ASN A 510 -21.75 21.26 22.81
C ASN A 510 -21.71 21.74 21.37
N GLY A 511 -22.69 22.55 20.94
CA GLY A 511 -22.72 23.14 19.60
C GLY A 511 -21.50 24.00 19.38
N GLY A 512 -21.35 25.06 20.15
CA GLY A 512 -20.19 25.94 20.07
C GLY A 512 -20.53 27.35 19.66
N LYS A 513 -20.01 27.81 18.53
CA LYS A 513 -20.40 29.07 17.91
C LYS A 513 -21.11 28.81 16.60
N GLY A 514 -22.25 29.44 16.43
CA GLY A 514 -23.08 29.31 15.24
C GLY A 514 -24.49 28.93 15.58
N ASN A 515 -25.33 28.65 14.58
CA ASN A 515 -26.71 28.26 14.83
C ASN A 515 -26.78 26.73 14.73
N ASP A 516 -26.67 26.08 15.87
CA ASP A 516 -26.47 24.65 15.94
C ASP A 516 -27.78 23.85 15.97
N ARG A 517 -27.72 22.66 15.47
CA ARG A 517 -28.80 21.69 15.58
C ARG A 517 -28.34 20.47 16.40
N ILE A 518 -28.88 20.34 17.61
CA ILE A 518 -28.53 19.26 18.53
C ILE A 518 -29.70 18.29 18.69
N CYS A 519 -29.52 17.01 18.42
CA CYS A 519 -30.55 16.00 18.44
C CYS A 519 -30.17 14.82 19.35
N VAL A 520 -30.89 14.69 20.47
CA VAL A 520 -30.72 13.59 21.45
C VAL A 520 -32.03 12.80 21.62
N ALA A 521 -32.78 12.69 20.57
CA ALA A 521 -34.06 11.97 20.57
C ALA A 521 -33.83 10.47 20.47
N SER A 522 -33.77 9.76 21.60
CA SER A 522 -33.79 8.30 21.59
C SER A 522 -35.09 7.78 20.98
N MET A 523 -35.00 7.01 19.92
CA MET A 523 -36.15 6.30 19.35
C MET A 523 -36.50 5.03 20.15
N ASP A 524 -35.66 4.63 21.06
CA ASP A 524 -35.88 3.42 21.88
C ASP A 524 -36.63 3.77 23.16
N ARG A 525 -37.84 3.27 23.29
CA ARG A 525 -38.74 3.54 24.42
C ARG A 525 -38.27 3.02 25.79
N GLY A 526 -37.04 2.50 25.87
CA GLY A 526 -36.56 1.73 27.00
C GLY A 526 -35.42 2.30 27.83
N LEU A 527 -34.65 3.25 27.35
CA LEU A 527 -33.50 3.79 28.06
C LEU A 527 -33.54 5.32 28.11
N PRO A 528 -33.93 5.93 29.25
CA PRO A 528 -33.89 7.38 29.38
C PRO A 528 -32.44 7.85 29.36
N GLY A 529 -32.04 8.59 28.34
CA GLY A 529 -30.75 9.24 28.26
C GLY A 529 -30.54 10.27 29.38
N ARG A 530 -29.30 10.48 29.78
CA ARG A 530 -28.93 11.54 30.74
C ARG A 530 -27.89 12.42 30.08
N ASN A 531 -28.35 13.32 29.21
CA ASN A 531 -27.43 14.13 28.43
C ASN A 531 -27.22 15.50 29.05
N ILE A 532 -26.02 16.04 28.84
CA ILE A 532 -25.67 17.45 29.08
C ILE A 532 -25.60 18.10 27.69
N ILE A 533 -26.38 19.14 27.49
CA ILE A 533 -26.54 19.79 26.20
C ILE A 533 -26.26 21.26 26.36
N LEU A 534 -25.36 21.77 25.57
CA LEU A 534 -24.98 23.18 25.47
C LEU A 534 -25.19 23.59 24.02
N GLY A 535 -26.08 24.55 23.74
CA GLY A 535 -26.21 25.18 22.42
C GLY A 535 -24.94 25.97 22.11
N GLY A 536 -24.79 27.10 22.76
CA GLY A 536 -23.56 27.89 22.67
C GLY A 536 -23.79 29.35 22.33
N GLU A 537 -23.12 29.87 21.31
CA GLU A 537 -23.35 31.18 20.75
C GLU A 537 -24.12 31.07 19.43
N GLY A 538 -25.32 31.61 19.36
CA GLY A 538 -26.16 31.60 18.16
C GLY A 538 -27.60 31.22 18.44
N ASP A 539 -28.42 31.18 17.42
CA ASP A 539 -29.84 30.81 17.54
C ASP A 539 -29.96 29.28 17.35
N ASP A 540 -29.95 28.51 18.45
CA ASP A 540 -29.84 27.06 18.42
C ASP A 540 -31.16 26.32 18.35
N GLU A 541 -31.19 25.16 17.67
CA GLU A 541 -32.30 24.22 17.64
C GLU A 541 -31.98 22.92 18.36
N ILE A 542 -32.56 22.71 19.55
CA ILE A 542 -32.31 21.52 20.37
C ILE A 542 -33.52 20.59 20.36
N TYR A 543 -33.33 19.36 19.92
CA TYR A 543 -34.35 18.32 19.80
C TYR A 543 -34.16 17.24 20.88
N LEU A 544 -35.16 17.07 21.73
CA LEU A 544 -35.09 16.29 22.95
C LEU A 544 -36.09 15.14 22.90
N GLY A 545 -35.59 13.93 23.07
CA GLY A 545 -36.42 12.76 23.29
C GLY A 545 -36.79 12.53 24.77
N THR A 546 -37.04 11.30 25.11
CA THR A 546 -37.32 10.91 26.50
C THR A 546 -36.05 10.82 27.31
N GLY A 547 -36.07 11.31 28.57
CA GLY A 547 -34.90 11.22 29.42
C GLY A 547 -34.84 12.29 30.49
N THR A 548 -33.64 12.42 31.09
CA THR A 548 -33.33 13.46 32.07
C THR A 548 -32.18 14.27 31.52
N HIS A 549 -32.49 15.37 30.87
CA HIS A 549 -31.46 16.21 30.21
C HIS A 549 -31.22 17.50 31.00
N ARG A 550 -29.97 17.90 31.05
CA ARG A 550 -29.55 19.24 31.50
C ARG A 550 -29.19 20.06 30.28
N ILE A 551 -29.89 21.15 30.10
CA ILE A 551 -29.84 21.90 28.85
C ILE A 551 -29.51 23.36 29.16
N THR A 552 -28.62 23.91 28.40
CA THR A 552 -28.27 25.34 28.35
C THR A 552 -28.37 25.75 26.88
N GLY A 553 -29.23 26.69 26.52
CA GLY A 553 -29.32 27.26 25.16
C GLY A 553 -28.06 28.08 24.86
N GLY A 554 -27.79 29.07 25.70
CA GLY A 554 -26.62 29.89 25.54
C GLY A 554 -26.96 31.33 25.14
N GLN A 555 -26.18 31.90 24.21
CA GLN A 555 -26.43 33.23 23.68
C GLN A 555 -27.22 33.16 22.40
N GLY A 556 -28.43 33.69 22.35
CA GLY A 556 -29.21 33.73 21.15
C GLY A 556 -30.71 33.70 21.37
N ASN A 557 -31.43 33.23 20.36
CA ASN A 557 -32.89 32.96 20.44
C ASN A 557 -33.09 31.46 20.21
N ASP A 558 -33.00 30.69 21.27
CA ASP A 558 -32.93 29.24 21.18
C ASP A 558 -34.30 28.59 21.08
N THR A 559 -34.36 27.48 20.37
CA THR A 559 -35.59 26.69 20.22
C THR A 559 -35.41 25.28 20.79
N PHE A 560 -36.16 24.99 21.85
CA PHE A 560 -36.18 23.70 22.53
C PHE A 560 -37.38 22.89 22.07
N ASN A 561 -37.15 21.82 21.31
CA ASN A 561 -38.17 20.94 20.72
C ASN A 561 -38.27 19.64 21.51
N PHE A 562 -39.35 19.43 22.22
CA PHE A 562 -39.59 18.23 23.01
C PHE A 562 -40.52 17.23 22.29
N PHE A 563 -40.04 16.02 22.04
CA PHE A 563 -40.90 14.93 21.57
C PHE A 563 -41.69 14.34 22.72
N CYS A 564 -42.99 14.43 22.65
CA CYS A 564 -43.91 13.95 23.69
C CYS A 564 -44.53 12.61 23.28
N TYR A 565 -44.18 11.56 23.99
CA TYR A 565 -44.76 10.24 23.78
C TYR A 565 -45.76 9.90 24.91
N GLU A 566 -46.93 9.37 24.54
CA GLU A 566 -47.97 9.02 25.51
C GLU A 566 -47.48 7.99 26.54
N GLY A 567 -47.56 8.32 27.83
CA GLY A 567 -47.17 7.46 28.94
C GLY A 567 -45.67 7.42 29.26
N VAL A 568 -44.88 8.28 28.68
CA VAL A 568 -43.42 8.40 28.98
C VAL A 568 -43.14 9.73 29.66
N GLU A 569 -42.55 9.69 30.87
CA GLU A 569 -42.12 10.90 31.59
C GLU A 569 -40.73 11.32 31.17
N SER A 570 -40.53 12.63 30.97
CA SER A 570 -39.22 13.26 30.76
C SER A 570 -38.99 14.30 31.86
N ASN A 571 -37.81 14.25 32.49
CA ASN A 571 -37.40 15.19 33.55
C ASN A 571 -36.22 16.06 33.11
N SER A 572 -36.42 16.81 32.05
CA SER A 572 -35.41 17.71 31.52
C SER A 572 -35.48 19.11 32.15
N SER A 573 -34.35 19.77 32.30
CA SER A 573 -34.24 21.13 32.85
C SER A 573 -33.44 22.02 31.93
N ILE A 574 -34.04 23.17 31.59
CA ILE A 574 -33.35 24.26 30.89
C ILE A 574 -32.90 25.26 31.94
N TRP A 575 -31.64 25.65 31.95
CA TRP A 575 -31.03 26.39 33.05
C TRP A 575 -30.96 27.90 32.80
N ASP A 576 -30.97 28.33 31.55
CA ASP A 576 -30.77 29.72 31.13
C ASP A 576 -31.89 30.32 30.25
N PHE A 577 -33.08 29.70 30.26
CA PHE A 577 -34.21 30.11 29.42
C PHE A 577 -34.58 31.59 29.54
N GLU A 578 -34.47 32.34 28.45
CA GLU A 578 -34.82 33.75 28.35
C GLU A 578 -36.22 33.93 27.71
N LYS A 579 -37.24 34.22 28.54
CA LYS A 579 -38.69 34.24 28.19
C LYS A 579 -39.06 35.03 26.93
N ASN A 580 -38.31 36.01 26.54
CA ASN A 580 -38.63 36.88 25.38
C ASN A 580 -37.75 36.62 24.16
N LYS A 581 -36.85 35.68 24.27
CA LYS A 581 -35.94 35.25 23.20
C LYS A 581 -36.18 33.79 22.83
N ASP A 582 -36.20 32.94 23.82
CA ASP A 582 -36.23 31.50 23.61
C ASP A 582 -37.66 30.97 23.43
N LYS A 583 -37.73 29.83 22.76
CA LYS A 583 -38.97 29.16 22.43
C LYS A 583 -38.95 27.68 22.84
N ILE A 584 -40.06 27.23 23.45
CA ILE A 584 -40.30 25.82 23.69
C ILE A 584 -41.40 25.33 22.75
N THR A 585 -41.14 24.23 22.07
CA THR A 585 -42.08 23.55 21.17
C THR A 585 -42.33 22.12 21.65
N LEU A 586 -43.60 21.73 21.71
CA LEU A 586 -43.98 20.35 22.00
C LEU A 586 -44.35 19.68 20.68
N ILE A 587 -43.67 18.59 20.34
CA ILE A 587 -43.92 17.79 19.14
C ILE A 587 -44.64 16.52 19.57
N THR A 588 -45.90 16.35 19.12
CA THR A 588 -46.79 15.24 19.53
C THR A 588 -47.00 14.23 18.42
#